data_1f9b52741f8896832ff22d85239e69b6
#
_entry.id   1f9b52741f8896832ff22d85239e69b6
#
_cell.length_a   1.000
_cell.length_b   1.000
_cell.length_c   1.000
_cell.angle_alpha   90.00
_cell.angle_beta   90.00
_cell.angle_gamma   90.00
#
_symmetry.space_group_name_H-M   'P 1'
#
loop_
_entity.id
_entity.type
_entity.pdbx_description
1 polymer ?
#
loop_
_entity_poly.entity_id
_entity_poly.type
_entity_poly.pdbx_seq_one_letter_code
_entity_poly.pdbx_strand_id
1 'polypeptide(L)'
;MTTVFTRIVDLERAGKDPMKDKAGREIDYMRISITDRCNLRCKYCMPSDIETTDMANLLTYEEIVKVTEMAASLGIRHIRLTGGEPLVRRGCVDLVKKIKNVSGIDTVGMTTNGVLLAEYAKDLKEAGLDSVNVSLDTLDAAEFQRLTGRNELKAVLAGIGAVQEVEIPVKINTVHYKNLNWRAVLAYADERQIPVRFIEMMPIGYGAAYTGGSNEELFRQIGECYGNASEAGTVRNRESEKNSAYIPDLLCAEEKNQAQKYGAGPAVYYRFPGLNMDVGFISALHHKFCSSCNRIRLTSEGYLKLCLCYEKGVDLRTVLRDPERKQTLQEVMKTAIFEKPAEHCFEKVSEMTEHKAMVRIGG
;
A
#
# COMPACT_ATOMS: atom_id res chain seq x y z
N MET A 1 23.27 35.46 10.83
CA MET A 1 21.83 35.61 10.51
C MET A 1 21.18 34.34 9.94
N THR A 2 21.92 33.27 9.66
CA THR A 2 21.42 32.02 9.03
C THR A 2 20.79 31.04 10.03
N THR A 3 21.04 31.17 11.33
CA THR A 3 20.62 30.20 12.36
C THR A 3 19.20 30.44 12.91
N VAL A 4 18.61 31.61 12.69
CA VAL A 4 17.26 31.95 13.19
C VAL A 4 16.18 31.50 12.20
N PHE A 5 16.46 31.54 10.89
CA PHE A 5 15.49 31.08 9.86
C PHE A 5 15.26 29.57 9.88
N THR A 6 16.29 28.76 10.18
CA THR A 6 16.14 27.32 10.28
C THR A 6 15.26 26.90 11.47
N ARG A 7 15.31 27.62 12.57
CA ARG A 7 14.48 27.35 13.77
C ARG A 7 13.00 27.71 13.63
N ILE A 8 12.66 28.71 12.80
CA ILE A 8 11.27 29.10 12.56
C ILE A 8 10.58 28.09 11.63
N VAL A 9 11.30 27.56 10.63
CA VAL A 9 10.78 26.50 9.73
C VAL A 9 10.55 25.18 10.47
N ASP A 10 11.38 24.87 11.49
CA ASP A 10 11.19 23.68 12.34
C ASP A 10 10.05 23.80 13.36
N LEU A 11 9.69 25.02 13.78
CA LEU A 11 8.56 25.28 14.68
C LEU A 11 7.21 25.26 13.97
N GLU A 12 7.15 25.59 12.68
CA GLU A 12 5.94 25.42 11.85
C GLU A 12 5.73 23.99 11.36
N ARG A 13 6.77 23.16 11.35
CA ARG A 13 6.72 21.71 11.06
C ARG A 13 6.31 20.83 12.24
N ALA A 14 6.09 21.38 13.41
CA ALA A 14 5.53 20.66 14.56
C ALA A 14 4.06 20.27 14.28
N GLY A 15 3.87 19.37 13.30
CA GLY A 15 2.60 18.69 13.09
C GLY A 15 2.19 17.98 14.37
N LYS A 16 0.91 18.05 14.70
CA LYS A 16 0.34 17.37 15.87
C LYS A 16 0.78 15.90 15.84
N ASP A 17 1.06 15.35 17.01
CA ASP A 17 1.34 13.91 17.14
C ASP A 17 0.22 13.11 16.48
N PRO A 18 0.55 11.96 15.85
CA PRO A 18 -0.45 11.10 15.24
C PRO A 18 -1.55 10.76 16.24
N MET A 19 -2.79 10.80 15.77
CA MET A 19 -3.93 10.44 16.59
C MET A 19 -3.83 8.97 16.97
N LYS A 20 -4.07 8.65 18.26
CA LYS A 20 -4.16 7.27 18.74
C LYS A 20 -5.58 6.76 18.65
N ASP A 21 -5.73 5.53 18.19
CA ASP A 21 -7.00 4.82 18.25
C ASP A 21 -7.25 4.22 19.66
N LYS A 22 -8.40 3.58 19.83
CA LYS A 22 -8.80 2.95 21.12
C LYS A 22 -7.86 1.85 21.58
N ALA A 23 -7.10 1.23 20.66
CA ALA A 23 -6.08 0.23 20.96
C ALA A 23 -4.69 0.84 21.22
N GLY A 24 -4.55 2.17 21.22
CA GLY A 24 -3.31 2.90 21.47
C GLY A 24 -2.37 2.99 20.27
N ARG A 25 -2.80 2.55 19.06
CA ARG A 25 -1.99 2.61 17.85
C ARG A 25 -1.97 4.02 17.28
N GLU A 26 -0.81 4.49 16.87
CA GLU A 26 -0.67 5.76 16.15
C GLU A 26 -1.12 5.57 14.70
N ILE A 27 -2.07 6.40 14.25
CA ILE A 27 -2.65 6.34 12.90
C ILE A 27 -2.10 7.50 12.10
N ASP A 28 -1.08 7.23 11.28
CA ASP A 28 -0.34 8.22 10.50
C ASP A 28 -0.38 7.98 8.98
N TYR A 29 -1.08 6.92 8.53
CA TYR A 29 -1.07 6.48 7.15
C TYR A 29 -2.48 6.36 6.58
N MET A 30 -2.76 7.05 5.45
CA MET A 30 -4.02 6.94 4.74
C MET A 30 -3.83 6.49 3.30
N ARG A 31 -4.56 5.43 2.90
CA ARG A 31 -4.71 5.05 1.50
C ARG A 31 -5.94 5.74 0.92
N ILE A 32 -5.80 6.31 -0.27
CA ILE A 32 -6.88 7.01 -0.96
C ILE A 32 -7.12 6.34 -2.31
N SER A 33 -8.27 5.70 -2.47
CA SER A 33 -8.74 5.24 -3.77
C SER A 33 -9.34 6.44 -4.50
N ILE A 34 -8.77 6.77 -5.66
CA ILE A 34 -9.25 7.93 -6.42
C ILE A 34 -10.27 7.54 -7.50
N THR A 35 -10.37 6.26 -7.83
CA THR A 35 -11.31 5.71 -8.82
C THR A 35 -11.50 4.22 -8.59
N ASP A 36 -12.64 3.69 -8.97
CA ASP A 36 -12.90 2.25 -9.08
C ASP A 36 -12.65 1.69 -10.49
N ARG A 37 -12.32 2.57 -11.47
CA ARG A 37 -12.02 2.16 -12.84
C ARG A 37 -10.61 1.64 -12.96
N CYS A 38 -10.43 0.59 -13.79
CA CYS A 38 -9.14 -0.01 -14.06
C CYS A 38 -9.06 -0.40 -15.55
N ASN A 39 -7.87 -0.33 -16.13
CA ASN A 39 -7.59 -0.80 -17.49
C ASN A 39 -7.22 -2.30 -17.55
N LEU A 40 -7.08 -2.97 -16.40
CA LEU A 40 -6.97 -4.42 -16.27
C LEU A 40 -8.25 -5.04 -15.67
N ARG A 41 -8.36 -6.38 -15.74
CA ARG A 41 -9.46 -7.18 -15.19
C ARG A 41 -8.90 -8.38 -14.42
N CYS A 42 -8.12 -8.07 -13.35
CA CYS A 42 -7.52 -9.12 -12.53
C CYS A 42 -8.59 -9.97 -11.85
N LYS A 43 -8.53 -11.28 -12.06
CA LYS A 43 -9.56 -12.25 -11.65
C LYS A 43 -9.87 -12.22 -10.15
N TYR A 44 -8.86 -11.96 -9.31
CA TYR A 44 -9.00 -11.91 -7.87
C TYR A 44 -9.45 -10.52 -7.34
N CYS A 45 -9.44 -9.48 -8.19
CA CYS A 45 -9.71 -8.11 -7.77
C CYS A 45 -10.97 -7.52 -8.44
N MET A 46 -11.03 -7.59 -9.77
CA MET A 46 -12.04 -6.91 -10.60
C MET A 46 -12.38 -7.75 -11.84
N PRO A 47 -13.23 -8.76 -11.75
CA PRO A 47 -13.71 -9.47 -12.92
C PRO A 47 -14.51 -8.56 -13.87
N SER A 48 -14.75 -9.06 -15.10
CA SER A 48 -15.26 -8.25 -16.23
C SER A 48 -16.64 -7.63 -16.06
N ASP A 49 -17.44 -8.17 -15.16
CA ASP A 49 -18.87 -7.85 -14.94
C ASP A 49 -19.11 -6.86 -13.77
N ILE A 50 -18.04 -6.29 -13.18
CA ILE A 50 -18.21 -5.29 -12.13
C ILE A 50 -18.71 -3.97 -12.72
N GLU A 51 -19.86 -3.52 -12.23
CA GLU A 51 -20.36 -2.18 -12.50
C GLU A 51 -19.44 -1.12 -11.87
N THR A 52 -19.18 -0.05 -12.62
CA THR A 52 -18.41 1.09 -12.12
C THR A 52 -19.31 2.14 -11.49
N THR A 53 -18.79 2.86 -10.52
CA THR A 53 -19.50 3.96 -9.86
C THR A 53 -19.70 5.13 -10.83
N ASP A 54 -20.89 5.76 -10.79
CA ASP A 54 -21.14 7.00 -11.51
C ASP A 54 -20.17 8.10 -11.04
N MET A 55 -19.68 8.90 -11.99
CA MET A 55 -18.74 9.99 -11.70
C MET A 55 -19.26 10.98 -10.64
N ALA A 56 -20.56 11.23 -10.60
CA ALA A 56 -21.21 12.09 -9.60
C ALA A 56 -21.10 11.55 -8.17
N ASN A 57 -20.93 10.24 -8.02
CA ASN A 57 -20.77 9.56 -6.75
C ASN A 57 -19.33 9.44 -6.31
N LEU A 58 -18.37 9.72 -7.18
CA LEU A 58 -16.96 9.80 -6.79
C LEU A 58 -16.66 11.12 -6.10
N LEU A 59 -15.65 11.12 -5.21
CA LEU A 59 -15.09 12.37 -4.70
C LEU A 59 -14.42 13.16 -5.82
N THR A 60 -14.59 14.46 -5.84
CA THR A 60 -13.76 15.35 -6.67
C THR A 60 -12.33 15.44 -6.11
N TYR A 61 -11.41 15.94 -6.90
CA TYR A 61 -10.04 16.13 -6.42
C TYR A 61 -9.95 17.19 -5.31
N GLU A 62 -10.78 18.21 -5.37
CA GLU A 62 -10.91 19.24 -4.34
C GLU A 62 -11.41 18.63 -3.01
N GLU A 63 -12.40 17.74 -3.08
CA GLU A 63 -12.89 17.00 -1.92
C GLU A 63 -11.81 16.08 -1.32
N ILE A 64 -11.03 15.39 -2.17
CA ILE A 64 -9.90 14.54 -1.73
C ILE A 64 -8.83 15.40 -1.03
N VAL A 65 -8.46 16.54 -1.60
CA VAL A 65 -7.50 17.46 -0.98
C VAL A 65 -8.02 17.94 0.37
N LYS A 66 -9.29 18.37 0.47
CA LYS A 66 -9.90 18.80 1.72
C LYS A 66 -9.91 17.69 2.79
N VAL A 67 -10.19 16.43 2.42
CA VAL A 67 -10.07 15.29 3.34
C VAL A 67 -8.60 15.11 3.76
N THR A 68 -7.65 15.27 2.84
CA THR A 68 -6.22 15.13 3.14
C THR A 68 -5.72 16.20 4.09
N GLU A 69 -6.12 17.46 3.91
CA GLU A 69 -5.82 18.57 4.83
C GLU A 69 -6.33 18.27 6.25
N MET A 70 -7.56 17.76 6.32
CA MET A 70 -8.16 17.40 7.61
C MET A 70 -7.45 16.19 8.24
N ALA A 71 -7.10 15.21 7.44
CA ALA A 71 -6.31 14.04 7.88
C ALA A 71 -4.92 14.48 8.40
N ALA A 72 -4.24 15.39 7.70
CA ALA A 72 -2.96 15.96 8.13
C ALA A 72 -3.08 16.68 9.48
N SER A 73 -4.18 17.43 9.70
CA SER A 73 -4.46 18.09 10.99
C SER A 73 -4.68 17.09 12.14
N LEU A 74 -5.00 15.84 11.85
CA LEU A 74 -5.12 14.72 12.79
C LEU A 74 -3.85 13.87 12.91
N GLY A 75 -2.75 14.29 12.25
CA GLY A 75 -1.45 13.63 12.32
C GLY A 75 -1.21 12.54 11.28
N ILE A 76 -2.04 12.43 10.24
CA ILE A 76 -1.73 11.62 9.06
C ILE A 76 -0.60 12.29 8.30
N ARG A 77 0.49 11.56 8.05
CA ARG A 77 1.71 12.04 7.40
C ARG A 77 1.97 11.35 6.06
N HIS A 78 1.45 10.15 5.89
CA HIS A 78 1.74 9.32 4.73
C HIS A 78 0.48 9.04 3.92
N ILE A 79 0.49 9.46 2.66
CA ILE A 79 -0.60 9.22 1.71
C ILE A 79 -0.16 8.20 0.67
N ARG A 80 -1.05 7.25 0.36
CA ARG A 80 -0.86 6.33 -0.76
C ARG A 80 -2.06 6.39 -1.69
N LEU A 81 -1.84 6.93 -2.88
CA LEU A 81 -2.85 6.92 -3.93
C LEU A 81 -2.98 5.52 -4.52
N THR A 82 -4.21 5.11 -4.74
CA THR A 82 -4.61 3.82 -5.31
C THR A 82 -5.97 3.98 -5.99
N GLY A 83 -6.63 2.89 -6.31
CA GLY A 83 -7.96 2.89 -6.92
C GLY A 83 -8.26 1.52 -7.48
N GLY A 84 -8.99 1.46 -8.60
CA GLY A 84 -8.78 0.42 -9.60
C GLY A 84 -7.37 0.62 -10.16
N GLU A 85 -7.23 1.58 -11.07
CA GLU A 85 -5.92 2.07 -11.49
C GLU A 85 -5.90 3.62 -11.41
N PRO A 86 -5.06 4.23 -10.57
CA PRO A 86 -5.09 5.68 -10.37
C PRO A 86 -4.76 6.46 -11.65
N LEU A 87 -3.87 5.96 -12.51
CA LEU A 87 -3.44 6.66 -13.71
C LEU A 87 -4.50 6.71 -14.83
N VAL A 88 -5.60 5.94 -14.74
CA VAL A 88 -6.72 6.08 -15.69
C VAL A 88 -7.60 7.29 -15.40
N ARG A 89 -7.54 7.86 -14.20
CA ARG A 89 -8.29 9.06 -13.85
C ARG A 89 -7.52 10.30 -14.27
N ARG A 90 -8.05 11.03 -15.25
CA ARG A 90 -7.43 12.28 -15.75
C ARG A 90 -7.15 13.27 -14.62
N GLY A 91 -6.00 13.96 -14.68
CA GLY A 91 -5.58 14.90 -13.65
C GLY A 91 -4.98 14.25 -12.39
N CYS A 92 -4.69 12.93 -12.42
CA CYS A 92 -4.06 12.24 -11.29
C CYS A 92 -2.71 12.87 -10.90
N VAL A 93 -1.90 13.32 -11.86
CA VAL A 93 -0.62 14.00 -11.62
C VAL A 93 -0.83 15.31 -10.85
N ASP A 94 -1.82 16.11 -11.24
CA ASP A 94 -2.17 17.36 -10.54
C ASP A 94 -2.63 17.08 -9.11
N LEU A 95 -3.35 15.99 -8.89
CA LEU A 95 -3.75 15.58 -7.54
C LEU A 95 -2.52 15.22 -6.70
N VAL A 96 -1.54 14.49 -7.24
CA VAL A 96 -0.27 14.21 -6.54
C VAL A 96 0.38 15.51 -6.08
N LYS A 97 0.51 16.49 -6.98
CA LYS A 97 1.09 17.80 -6.68
C LYS A 97 0.30 18.56 -5.60
N LYS A 98 -1.03 18.56 -5.69
CA LYS A 98 -1.89 19.19 -4.68
C LYS A 98 -1.71 18.55 -3.31
N ILE A 99 -1.73 17.22 -3.22
CA ILE A 99 -1.56 16.49 -1.96
C ILE A 99 -0.16 16.70 -1.38
N LYS A 100 0.89 16.67 -2.23
CA LYS A 100 2.28 16.89 -1.78
C LYS A 100 2.48 18.26 -1.15
N ASN A 101 1.69 19.26 -1.54
CA ASN A 101 1.72 20.61 -0.99
C ASN A 101 0.86 20.79 0.27
N VAL A 102 0.13 19.75 0.72
CA VAL A 102 -0.62 19.83 1.98
C VAL A 102 0.35 19.84 3.16
N SER A 103 0.25 20.89 3.99
CA SER A 103 1.09 20.99 5.19
C SER A 103 0.86 19.83 6.14
N GLY A 104 1.94 19.18 6.60
CA GLY A 104 1.90 18.01 7.48
C GLY A 104 1.93 16.66 6.74
N ILE A 105 1.87 16.64 5.40
CA ILE A 105 2.08 15.42 4.60
C ILE A 105 3.56 15.29 4.26
N ASP A 106 4.19 14.24 4.77
CA ASP A 106 5.61 13.94 4.54
C ASP A 106 5.81 13.20 3.21
N THR A 107 5.00 12.17 2.95
CA THR A 107 5.18 11.33 1.75
C THR A 107 3.87 11.09 1.00
N VAL A 108 3.97 11.14 -0.32
CA VAL A 108 2.91 10.74 -1.26
C VAL A 108 3.43 9.60 -2.13
N GLY A 109 2.88 8.42 -1.98
CA GLY A 109 3.21 7.27 -2.81
C GLY A 109 2.03 6.83 -3.68
N MET A 110 2.29 5.99 -4.67
CA MET A 110 1.28 5.42 -5.54
C MET A 110 1.36 3.90 -5.59
N THR A 111 0.22 3.23 -5.70
CA THR A 111 0.14 1.82 -6.10
C THR A 111 -0.57 1.76 -7.44
N THR A 112 0.07 1.14 -8.43
CA THR A 112 -0.38 1.09 -9.82
C THR A 112 -0.16 -0.30 -10.42
N ASN A 113 -0.90 -0.64 -11.45
CA ASN A 113 -0.61 -1.83 -12.26
C ASN A 113 0.53 -1.62 -13.26
N GLY A 114 1.03 -0.39 -13.41
CA GLY A 114 2.19 -0.05 -14.21
C GLY A 114 1.95 0.15 -15.71
N VAL A 115 0.78 -0.19 -16.25
CA VAL A 115 0.52 -0.14 -17.71
C VAL A 115 0.71 1.27 -18.30
N LEU A 116 0.26 2.30 -17.58
CA LEU A 116 0.36 3.69 -18.02
C LEU A 116 1.59 4.41 -17.45
N LEU A 117 2.38 3.73 -16.62
CA LEU A 117 3.41 4.37 -15.81
C LEU A 117 4.53 5.01 -16.64
N ALA A 118 4.89 4.41 -17.80
CA ALA A 118 5.91 4.96 -18.70
C ALA A 118 5.50 6.35 -19.25
N GLU A 119 4.21 6.55 -19.51
CA GLU A 119 3.67 7.83 -20.02
C GLU A 119 3.77 8.94 -18.97
N TYR A 120 3.56 8.60 -17.69
CA TYR A 120 3.45 9.58 -16.61
C TYR A 120 4.69 9.72 -15.72
N ALA A 121 5.75 8.92 -15.91
CA ALA A 121 6.89 8.85 -15.00
C ALA A 121 7.54 10.21 -14.71
N LYS A 122 7.80 11.00 -15.77
CA LYS A 122 8.41 12.34 -15.65
C LYS A 122 7.50 13.31 -14.90
N ASP A 123 6.23 13.37 -15.30
CA ASP A 123 5.25 14.28 -14.70
C ASP A 123 5.01 13.93 -13.21
N LEU A 124 4.99 12.65 -12.87
CA LEU A 124 4.88 12.18 -11.48
C LEU A 124 6.11 12.57 -10.64
N LYS A 125 7.32 12.51 -11.22
CA LYS A 125 8.54 12.99 -10.56
C LYS A 125 8.46 14.49 -10.29
N GLU A 126 8.07 15.28 -11.29
CA GLU A 126 7.91 16.73 -11.18
C GLU A 126 6.79 17.12 -10.21
N ALA A 127 5.72 16.33 -10.12
CA ALA A 127 4.67 16.51 -9.14
C ALA A 127 5.08 16.17 -7.70
N GLY A 128 6.26 15.57 -7.48
CA GLY A 128 6.81 15.25 -6.17
C GLY A 128 6.36 13.89 -5.63
N LEU A 129 6.07 12.91 -6.50
CA LEU A 129 5.75 11.56 -6.06
C LEU A 129 6.98 10.89 -5.41
N ASP A 130 6.84 10.45 -4.16
CA ASP A 130 7.96 9.92 -3.38
C ASP A 130 8.26 8.43 -3.65
N SER A 131 7.27 7.63 -4.07
CA SER A 131 7.47 6.20 -4.35
C SER A 131 6.34 5.56 -5.13
N VAL A 132 6.68 4.53 -5.91
CA VAL A 132 5.71 3.71 -6.65
C VAL A 132 5.78 2.27 -6.18
N ASN A 133 4.60 1.64 -6.00
CA ASN A 133 4.48 0.19 -5.89
C ASN A 133 3.81 -0.32 -7.17
N VAL A 134 4.49 -1.15 -7.93
CA VAL A 134 3.94 -1.76 -9.14
C VAL A 134 3.43 -3.16 -8.81
N SER A 135 2.16 -3.43 -9.14
CA SER A 135 1.57 -4.76 -8.98
C SER A 135 1.99 -5.64 -10.16
N LEU A 136 2.76 -6.70 -9.89
CA LEU A 136 3.26 -7.61 -10.91
C LEU A 136 3.37 -9.02 -10.33
N ASP A 137 2.47 -9.92 -10.74
CA ASP A 137 2.41 -11.28 -10.19
C ASP A 137 3.17 -12.30 -11.04
N THR A 138 3.45 -12.01 -12.31
CA THR A 138 4.12 -12.95 -13.22
C THR A 138 4.88 -12.23 -14.32
N LEU A 139 5.95 -12.85 -14.81
CA LEU A 139 6.74 -12.44 -15.98
C LEU A 139 6.38 -13.29 -17.23
N ASP A 140 5.49 -14.26 -17.11
CA ASP A 140 4.97 -15.02 -18.24
C ASP A 140 3.80 -14.26 -18.88
N ALA A 141 3.90 -13.97 -20.19
CA ALA A 141 2.92 -13.16 -20.90
C ALA A 141 1.55 -13.83 -21.02
N ALA A 142 1.52 -15.15 -21.17
CA ALA A 142 0.28 -15.91 -21.27
C ALA A 142 -0.43 -15.95 -19.91
N GLU A 143 0.34 -16.19 -18.84
CA GLU A 143 -0.17 -16.16 -17.47
C GLU A 143 -0.61 -14.75 -17.07
N PHE A 144 0.15 -13.71 -17.42
CA PHE A 144 -0.25 -12.31 -17.20
C PHE A 144 -1.61 -12.03 -17.86
N GLN A 145 -1.77 -12.39 -19.14
CA GLN A 145 -3.04 -12.22 -19.86
C GLN A 145 -4.16 -13.04 -19.20
N ARG A 146 -3.88 -14.27 -18.75
CA ARG A 146 -4.85 -15.12 -18.06
C ARG A 146 -5.32 -14.53 -16.74
N LEU A 147 -4.40 -13.92 -15.97
CA LEU A 147 -4.70 -13.33 -14.65
C LEU A 147 -5.38 -11.96 -14.76
N THR A 148 -4.90 -11.11 -15.69
CA THR A 148 -5.29 -9.69 -15.76
C THR A 148 -6.31 -9.39 -16.87
N GLY A 149 -6.63 -10.37 -17.72
CA GLY A 149 -7.54 -10.19 -18.85
C GLY A 149 -6.99 -9.35 -20.01
N ARG A 150 -5.71 -8.93 -19.96
CA ARG A 150 -5.07 -8.08 -20.96
C ARG A 150 -3.62 -8.50 -21.25
N ASN A 151 -3.13 -8.24 -22.46
CA ASN A 151 -1.75 -8.54 -22.87
C ASN A 151 -0.87 -7.28 -22.72
N GLU A 152 -0.68 -6.81 -21.50
CA GLU A 152 0.00 -5.53 -21.21
C GLU A 152 1.32 -5.70 -20.44
N LEU A 153 1.85 -6.92 -20.32
CA LEU A 153 3.09 -7.18 -19.58
C LEU A 153 4.25 -6.28 -20.05
N LYS A 154 4.41 -6.12 -21.38
CA LYS A 154 5.49 -5.28 -21.93
C LYS A 154 5.35 -3.82 -21.49
N ALA A 155 4.13 -3.27 -21.44
CA ALA A 155 3.87 -1.91 -20.97
C ALA A 155 4.20 -1.77 -19.48
N VAL A 156 3.86 -2.76 -18.65
CA VAL A 156 4.21 -2.77 -17.22
C VAL A 156 5.73 -2.74 -17.02
N LEU A 157 6.47 -3.59 -17.76
CA LEU A 157 7.94 -3.64 -17.65
C LEU A 157 8.59 -2.34 -18.13
N ALA A 158 8.08 -1.73 -19.21
CA ALA A 158 8.50 -0.41 -19.66
C ALA A 158 8.22 0.67 -18.61
N GLY A 159 7.06 0.61 -17.93
CA GLY A 159 6.70 1.50 -16.84
C GLY A 159 7.64 1.41 -15.64
N ILE A 160 8.07 0.20 -15.26
CA ILE A 160 9.09 -0.01 -14.21
C ILE A 160 10.41 0.64 -14.63
N GLY A 161 10.87 0.43 -15.87
CA GLY A 161 12.09 1.06 -16.38
C GLY A 161 12.01 2.59 -16.34
N ALA A 162 10.90 3.17 -16.81
CA ALA A 162 10.72 4.62 -16.87
C ALA A 162 10.77 5.29 -15.47
N VAL A 163 10.22 4.68 -14.43
CA VAL A 163 10.32 5.24 -13.07
C VAL A 163 11.71 5.09 -12.47
N GLN A 164 12.47 4.05 -12.84
CA GLN A 164 13.87 3.92 -12.45
C GLN A 164 14.74 5.01 -13.13
N GLU A 165 14.51 5.29 -14.42
CA GLU A 165 15.24 6.34 -15.16
C GLU A 165 15.03 7.74 -14.57
N VAL A 166 13.84 8.05 -14.05
CA VAL A 166 13.56 9.33 -13.38
C VAL A 166 13.81 9.28 -11.87
N GLU A 167 14.43 8.22 -11.38
CA GLU A 167 14.80 8.05 -9.97
C GLU A 167 13.61 8.19 -8.99
N ILE A 168 12.45 7.63 -9.34
CA ILE A 168 11.37 7.42 -8.37
C ILE A 168 11.58 6.04 -7.72
N PRO A 169 11.72 5.95 -6.39
CA PRO A 169 11.82 4.67 -5.70
C PRO A 169 10.67 3.73 -6.05
N VAL A 170 10.98 2.55 -6.60
CA VAL A 170 10.00 1.56 -7.04
C VAL A 170 10.12 0.28 -6.23
N LYS A 171 8.98 -0.38 -5.99
CA LYS A 171 8.88 -1.72 -5.41
C LYS A 171 7.88 -2.54 -6.21
N ILE A 172 8.13 -3.82 -6.34
CA ILE A 172 7.19 -4.77 -6.92
C ILE A 172 6.34 -5.37 -5.80
N ASN A 173 5.02 -5.34 -5.98
CA ASN A 173 4.07 -6.08 -5.16
C ASN A 173 3.61 -7.31 -5.94
N THR A 174 3.76 -8.48 -5.36
CA THR A 174 3.34 -9.74 -5.93
C THR A 174 2.38 -10.42 -4.96
N VAL A 175 1.16 -10.67 -5.39
CA VAL A 175 0.19 -11.40 -4.58
C VAL A 175 0.56 -12.87 -4.61
N HIS A 176 0.72 -13.46 -3.41
CA HIS A 176 1.07 -14.86 -3.27
C HIS A 176 -0.19 -15.74 -3.33
N TYR A 177 -0.33 -16.47 -4.42
CA TYR A 177 -1.38 -17.46 -4.66
C TYR A 177 -0.76 -18.83 -4.97
N LYS A 178 -1.57 -19.88 -4.91
CA LYS A 178 -1.13 -21.24 -5.22
C LYS A 178 -0.53 -21.32 -6.64
N ASN A 179 0.65 -21.92 -6.78
CA ASN A 179 1.41 -22.07 -8.03
C ASN A 179 2.02 -20.77 -8.62
N LEU A 180 2.23 -19.74 -7.80
CA LEU A 180 2.97 -18.55 -8.19
C LEU A 180 4.39 -18.91 -8.65
N ASN A 181 4.79 -18.44 -9.83
CA ASN A 181 6.19 -18.53 -10.28
C ASN A 181 7.03 -17.38 -9.69
N TRP A 182 7.26 -17.41 -8.39
CA TRP A 182 8.00 -16.40 -7.67
C TRP A 182 9.46 -16.25 -8.12
N ARG A 183 10.08 -17.35 -8.65
CA ARG A 183 11.48 -17.34 -9.11
C ARG A 183 11.69 -16.35 -10.24
N ALA A 184 10.79 -16.33 -11.22
CA ALA A 184 10.87 -15.38 -12.33
C ALA A 184 10.76 -13.92 -11.85
N VAL A 185 9.85 -13.66 -10.89
CA VAL A 185 9.68 -12.31 -10.31
C VAL A 185 10.94 -11.89 -9.55
N LEU A 186 11.51 -12.78 -8.72
CA LEU A 186 12.75 -12.48 -8.00
C LEU A 186 13.93 -12.25 -8.94
N ALA A 187 14.11 -13.10 -9.96
CA ALA A 187 15.20 -12.93 -10.93
C ALA A 187 15.13 -11.59 -11.66
N TYR A 188 13.94 -11.20 -12.12
CA TYR A 188 13.72 -9.90 -12.76
C TYR A 188 14.03 -8.72 -11.81
N ALA A 189 13.58 -8.82 -10.58
CA ALA A 189 13.75 -7.77 -9.59
C ALA A 189 15.20 -7.66 -9.11
N ASP A 190 15.89 -8.80 -8.95
CA ASP A 190 17.29 -8.86 -8.54
C ASP A 190 18.23 -8.23 -9.58
N GLU A 191 18.03 -8.54 -10.87
CA GLU A 191 18.76 -7.90 -11.98
C GLU A 191 18.67 -6.36 -11.95
N ARG A 192 17.52 -5.83 -11.50
CA ARG A 192 17.23 -4.39 -11.43
C ARG A 192 17.38 -3.77 -10.06
N GLN A 193 17.75 -4.56 -9.06
CA GLN A 193 17.87 -4.15 -7.65
C GLN A 193 16.58 -3.53 -7.09
N ILE A 194 15.41 -4.07 -7.49
CA ILE A 194 14.10 -3.60 -7.07
C ILE A 194 13.59 -4.47 -5.93
N PRO A 195 13.27 -3.95 -4.74
CA PRO A 195 12.68 -4.73 -3.67
C PRO A 195 11.32 -5.34 -4.08
N VAL A 196 11.13 -6.62 -3.79
CA VAL A 196 9.86 -7.34 -4.00
C VAL A 196 9.14 -7.51 -2.69
N ARG A 197 7.81 -7.40 -2.70
CA ARG A 197 6.95 -7.72 -1.56
C ARG A 197 5.95 -8.80 -1.96
N PHE A 198 6.02 -9.93 -1.29
CA PHE A 198 5.02 -10.97 -1.38
C PHE A 198 3.89 -10.70 -0.39
N ILE A 199 2.66 -10.70 -0.89
CA ILE A 199 1.47 -10.35 -0.14
C ILE A 199 0.56 -11.58 -0.09
N GLU A 200 0.25 -12.09 1.09
CA GLU A 200 -0.75 -13.16 1.22
C GLU A 200 -2.10 -12.73 0.66
N MET A 201 -2.71 -13.61 -0.12
CA MET A 201 -4.04 -13.39 -0.65
C MET A 201 -5.08 -13.36 0.48
N MET A 202 -5.69 -12.21 0.70
CA MET A 202 -6.75 -12.06 1.71
C MET A 202 -8.10 -12.56 1.18
N PRO A 203 -8.95 -13.18 2.01
CA PRO A 203 -10.25 -13.72 1.59
C PRO A 203 -11.31 -12.62 1.43
N ILE A 204 -11.01 -11.60 0.63
CA ILE A 204 -11.88 -10.44 0.39
C ILE A 204 -12.43 -10.52 -1.03
N GLY A 205 -13.75 -10.45 -1.17
CA GLY A 205 -14.43 -10.50 -2.45
C GLY A 205 -13.95 -11.70 -3.29
N TYR A 206 -13.55 -11.47 -4.53
CA TYR A 206 -13.08 -12.53 -5.43
C TYR A 206 -11.74 -13.17 -5.01
N GLY A 207 -10.97 -12.50 -4.16
CA GLY A 207 -9.71 -13.02 -3.63
C GLY A 207 -9.89 -14.32 -2.82
N ALA A 208 -11.05 -14.54 -2.23
CA ALA A 208 -11.34 -15.74 -1.45
C ALA A 208 -11.14 -17.06 -2.24
N ALA A 209 -11.36 -17.04 -3.56
CA ALA A 209 -11.17 -18.20 -4.44
C ALA A 209 -9.68 -18.49 -4.77
N TYR A 210 -8.76 -17.57 -4.42
CA TYR A 210 -7.33 -17.63 -4.78
C TYR A 210 -6.43 -17.78 -3.56
N THR A 211 -6.98 -18.01 -2.38
CA THR A 211 -6.23 -18.27 -1.15
C THR A 211 -5.44 -19.58 -1.25
N GLY A 212 -4.38 -19.72 -0.46
CA GLY A 212 -3.63 -20.97 -0.32
C GLY A 212 -2.13 -20.88 -0.56
N GLY A 213 -1.55 -19.68 -0.65
CA GLY A 213 -0.11 -19.48 -0.55
C GLY A 213 0.27 -19.00 0.85
N SER A 214 1.19 -19.70 1.54
CA SER A 214 1.76 -19.24 2.81
C SER A 214 3.08 -18.51 2.56
N ASN A 215 3.20 -17.30 3.08
CA ASN A 215 4.46 -16.56 3.03
C ASN A 215 5.58 -17.26 3.82
N GLU A 216 5.26 -18.02 4.85
CA GLU A 216 6.21 -18.82 5.61
C GLU A 216 6.85 -19.89 4.74
N GLU A 217 6.04 -20.65 4.00
CA GLU A 217 6.53 -21.65 3.06
C GLU A 217 7.35 -21.02 1.93
N LEU A 218 6.91 -19.88 1.39
CA LEU A 218 7.65 -19.14 0.38
C LEU A 218 9.00 -18.64 0.91
N PHE A 219 9.04 -18.13 2.14
CA PHE A 219 10.27 -17.69 2.81
C PHE A 219 11.28 -18.83 2.90
N ARG A 220 10.83 -20.02 3.33
CA ARG A 220 11.66 -21.23 3.40
C ARG A 220 12.22 -21.62 2.01
N GLN A 221 11.37 -21.64 0.99
CA GLN A 221 11.77 -21.97 -0.39
C GLN A 221 12.79 -21.00 -0.96
N ILE A 222 12.65 -19.69 -0.68
CA ILE A 222 13.63 -18.67 -1.08
C ILE A 222 14.95 -18.91 -0.34
N GLY A 223 14.91 -19.22 0.95
CA GLY A 223 16.09 -19.52 1.76
C GLY A 223 16.87 -20.74 1.24
N GLU A 224 16.19 -21.79 0.82
CA GLU A 224 16.80 -22.97 0.20
C GLU A 224 17.52 -22.66 -1.12
N CYS A 225 16.99 -21.69 -1.90
CA CYS A 225 17.58 -21.31 -3.18
C CYS A 225 18.70 -20.29 -3.06
N TYR A 226 18.58 -19.33 -2.14
CA TYR A 226 19.42 -18.12 -2.08
C TYR A 226 20.18 -17.97 -0.75
N GLY A 227 20.12 -18.96 0.11
CA GLY A 227 20.75 -18.96 1.45
C GLY A 227 19.87 -18.37 2.52
N ASN A 228 20.15 -18.71 3.78
CA ASN A 228 19.36 -18.28 4.92
C ASN A 228 19.33 -16.76 5.09
N ALA A 229 18.14 -16.24 5.27
CA ALA A 229 17.91 -14.79 5.39
C ALA A 229 18.38 -14.20 6.73
N SER A 230 18.70 -12.91 6.69
CA SER A 230 18.77 -12.04 7.87
C SER A 230 17.81 -10.88 7.70
N GLU A 231 17.36 -10.27 8.81
CA GLU A 231 16.57 -9.05 8.70
C GLU A 231 17.35 -7.93 7.99
N ALA A 232 16.67 -7.26 7.05
CA ALA A 232 17.24 -6.15 6.34
C ALA A 232 17.34 -4.93 7.29
N GLY A 233 18.57 -4.47 7.52
CA GLY A 233 18.87 -3.35 8.43
C GLY A 233 19.58 -3.75 9.73
N THR A 234 19.72 -5.04 10.04
CA THR A 234 20.60 -5.50 11.11
C THR A 234 22.04 -5.55 10.62
N VAL A 235 22.93 -4.82 11.31
CA VAL A 235 24.39 -4.92 11.10
C VAL A 235 24.86 -6.24 11.69
N ARG A 236 25.29 -7.18 10.84
CA ARG A 236 25.86 -8.46 11.31
C ARG A 236 27.18 -8.21 12.03
N ASN A 237 27.28 -8.60 13.30
CA ASN A 237 28.55 -9.00 13.89
C ASN A 237 28.90 -10.42 13.41
N ARG A 238 30.05 -10.56 12.74
CA ARG A 238 30.49 -11.78 12.03
C ARG A 238 30.84 -12.99 12.92
N GLU A 239 30.49 -13.04 14.20
CA GLU A 239 30.99 -14.06 15.14
C GLU A 239 29.98 -15.10 15.61
N SER A 240 28.74 -15.16 15.09
CA SER A 240 27.74 -16.15 15.52
C SER A 240 27.26 -17.11 14.43
N GLU A 241 28.15 -17.52 13.51
CA GLU A 241 27.84 -18.60 12.57
C GLU A 241 28.16 -19.97 13.19
N LYS A 242 27.25 -20.52 13.97
CA LYS A 242 27.17 -22.00 14.15
C LYS A 242 25.74 -22.39 14.50
N ASN A 243 25.13 -23.13 13.55
CA ASN A 243 23.95 -23.99 13.71
C ASN A 243 22.66 -23.36 14.27
N SER A 244 21.71 -23.06 13.38
CA SER A 244 20.33 -23.41 13.69
C SER A 244 19.48 -23.41 12.41
N ALA A 245 18.89 -24.53 12.05
CA ALA A 245 17.71 -24.66 11.21
C ALA A 245 16.47 -24.17 12.00
N TYR A 246 16.55 -23.00 12.60
CA TYR A 246 15.50 -22.36 13.37
C TYR A 246 14.86 -21.28 12.49
N ILE A 247 13.62 -21.54 12.09
CA ILE A 247 12.73 -20.48 11.58
C ILE A 247 12.37 -19.70 12.84
N PRO A 248 12.91 -18.50 13.05
CA PRO A 248 12.53 -17.72 14.24
C PRO A 248 11.07 -17.30 14.11
N ASP A 249 10.46 -16.88 15.22
CA ASP A 249 9.29 -15.99 15.27
C ASP A 249 9.57 -14.63 14.59
N LEU A 250 10.33 -14.69 13.52
CA LEU A 250 11.01 -13.62 12.79
C LEU A 250 10.06 -12.72 11.99
N LEU A 251 8.82 -13.14 11.78
CA LEU A 251 7.82 -12.30 11.09
C LEU A 251 7.20 -11.23 12.02
N CYS A 252 7.64 -11.16 13.27
CA CYS A 252 7.18 -10.20 14.29
C CYS A 252 8.24 -9.17 14.71
N ALA A 253 9.43 -9.14 14.10
CA ALA A 253 10.55 -8.34 14.57
C ALA A 253 10.45 -6.84 14.21
N GLU A 254 11.02 -6.04 15.06
CA GLU A 254 11.07 -4.58 15.22
C GLU A 254 10.94 -3.73 13.93
N GLU A 255 9.71 -3.31 13.61
CA GLU A 255 9.33 -2.52 12.44
C GLU A 255 10.01 -1.13 12.36
N LYS A 256 10.54 -0.61 13.46
CA LYS A 256 11.03 0.79 13.55
C LYS A 256 12.27 1.07 12.69
N ASN A 257 13.21 0.12 12.58
CA ASN A 257 14.45 0.32 11.81
C ASN A 257 14.25 0.15 10.30
N GLN A 258 13.20 -0.56 9.86
CA GLN A 258 12.90 -0.80 8.44
C GLN A 258 12.04 0.32 7.82
N ALA A 259 11.25 1.03 8.63
CA ALA A 259 10.36 2.10 8.18
C ALA A 259 11.13 3.23 7.46
N GLN A 260 12.33 3.54 7.91
CA GLN A 260 13.16 4.60 7.32
C GLN A 260 13.61 4.26 5.89
N LYS A 261 13.88 2.98 5.59
CA LYS A 261 14.34 2.52 4.27
C LYS A 261 13.20 2.17 3.32
N TYR A 262 12.11 1.59 3.86
CA TYR A 262 11.06 0.99 3.03
C TYR A 262 9.69 1.66 3.17
N GLY A 263 9.56 2.69 4.03
CA GLY A 263 8.33 3.43 4.30
C GLY A 263 7.40 2.74 5.31
N ALA A 264 6.37 3.44 5.75
CA ALA A 264 5.44 3.08 6.83
C ALA A 264 4.46 1.94 6.48
N GLY A 265 4.84 0.98 5.65
CA GLY A 265 4.02 -0.20 5.29
C GLY A 265 4.20 -1.36 6.26
N PRO A 266 3.34 -2.42 6.19
CA PRO A 266 3.37 -3.56 7.11
C PRO A 266 4.32 -4.67 6.67
N ALA A 267 5.11 -4.48 5.62
CA ALA A 267 6.02 -5.49 5.12
C ALA A 267 7.25 -5.60 6.00
N VAL A 268 7.59 -6.80 6.40
CA VAL A 268 8.87 -7.13 7.03
C VAL A 268 9.84 -7.54 5.94
N TYR A 269 11.03 -6.95 5.91
CA TYR A 269 12.02 -7.16 4.85
C TYR A 269 13.20 -8.00 5.33
N TYR A 270 13.67 -8.88 4.46
CA TYR A 270 14.77 -9.79 4.68
C TYR A 270 15.82 -9.68 3.58
N ARG A 271 17.09 -9.84 3.96
CA ARG A 271 18.22 -9.98 3.05
C ARG A 271 18.59 -11.45 2.90
N PHE A 272 18.48 -11.97 1.69
CA PHE A 272 18.98 -13.30 1.34
C PHE A 272 20.38 -13.17 0.71
N PRO A 273 21.39 -13.97 1.12
CA PRO A 273 22.77 -13.82 0.65
C PRO A 273 22.95 -13.92 -0.86
N GLY A 274 22.13 -14.71 -1.53
CA GLY A 274 22.16 -14.88 -2.99
C GLY A 274 21.37 -13.85 -3.78
N LEU A 275 20.85 -12.78 -3.15
CA LEU A 275 20.10 -11.72 -3.81
C LEU A 275 20.72 -10.34 -3.54
N ASN A 276 20.70 -9.47 -4.55
CA ASN A 276 21.19 -8.07 -4.46
C ASN A 276 20.14 -7.10 -3.93
N MET A 277 18.88 -7.53 -3.80
CA MET A 277 17.75 -6.73 -3.31
C MET A 277 17.11 -7.35 -2.07
N ASP A 278 16.28 -6.59 -1.37
CA ASP A 278 15.57 -7.07 -0.19
C ASP A 278 14.20 -7.64 -0.58
N VAL A 279 13.79 -8.72 0.09
CA VAL A 279 12.49 -9.38 -0.08
C VAL A 279 11.61 -9.07 1.12
N GLY A 280 10.45 -8.47 0.87
CA GLY A 280 9.46 -8.14 1.88
C GLY A 280 8.30 -9.14 1.90
N PHE A 281 7.72 -9.35 3.08
CA PHE A 281 6.54 -10.19 3.26
C PHE A 281 5.42 -9.42 3.97
N ILE A 282 4.20 -9.53 3.46
CA ILE A 282 2.98 -9.03 4.10
C ILE A 282 2.09 -10.22 4.39
N SER A 283 2.17 -10.73 5.61
CA SER A 283 1.50 -11.96 6.04
C SER A 283 0.23 -11.62 6.81
N ALA A 284 -0.83 -11.27 6.07
CA ALA A 284 -2.08 -10.82 6.66
C ALA A 284 -2.89 -11.94 7.30
N LEU A 285 -2.68 -13.20 6.93
CA LEU A 285 -3.43 -14.35 7.44
C LEU A 285 -2.68 -15.05 8.59
N HIS A 286 -1.42 -15.37 8.36
CA HIS A 286 -0.65 -16.22 9.29
C HIS A 286 0.12 -15.41 10.34
N HIS A 287 0.48 -14.15 10.06
CA HIS A 287 1.18 -13.26 11.00
C HIS A 287 0.53 -11.88 11.00
N LYS A 288 -0.50 -11.74 11.84
CA LYS A 288 -1.26 -10.50 11.96
C LYS A 288 -0.36 -9.35 12.43
N PHE A 289 -0.35 -8.25 11.66
CA PHE A 289 0.28 -6.98 12.04
C PHE A 289 -0.73 -5.97 12.61
N CYS A 290 -1.84 -6.44 13.18
CA CYS A 290 -2.93 -5.58 13.66
C CYS A 290 -2.50 -4.69 14.82
N SER A 291 -1.60 -5.17 15.70
CA SER A 291 -1.08 -4.43 16.84
C SER A 291 -0.29 -3.17 16.46
N SER A 292 0.35 -3.19 15.28
CA SER A 292 1.11 -2.08 14.71
C SER A 292 0.42 -1.39 13.52
N CYS A 293 -0.83 -1.75 13.23
CA CYS A 293 -1.55 -1.24 12.06
C CYS A 293 -1.90 0.25 12.16
N ASN A 294 -1.12 1.09 11.51
CA ASN A 294 -1.25 2.55 11.45
C ASN A 294 -2.20 3.09 10.38
N ARG A 295 -3.00 2.23 9.69
CA ARG A 295 -3.66 2.58 8.42
C ARG A 295 -5.15 2.77 8.53
N ILE A 296 -5.64 3.78 7.76
CA ILE A 296 -7.03 3.96 7.36
C ILE A 296 -7.12 4.04 5.83
N ARG A 297 -8.33 3.95 5.29
CA ARG A 297 -8.57 3.98 3.84
C ARG A 297 -9.75 4.89 3.50
N LEU A 298 -9.59 5.70 2.44
CA LEU A 298 -10.67 6.44 1.83
C LEU A 298 -11.02 5.77 0.50
N THR A 299 -12.26 5.35 0.34
CA THR A 299 -12.75 4.81 -0.95
C THR A 299 -12.99 5.95 -1.95
N SER A 300 -13.08 5.62 -3.23
CA SER A 300 -13.36 6.60 -4.29
C SER A 300 -14.71 7.31 -4.12
N GLU A 301 -15.65 6.69 -3.42
CA GLU A 301 -16.97 7.24 -3.07
C GLU A 301 -16.96 8.07 -1.79
N GLY A 302 -15.81 8.20 -1.12
CA GLY A 302 -15.69 9.00 0.11
C GLY A 302 -16.00 8.28 1.40
N TYR A 303 -16.05 6.95 1.39
CA TYR A 303 -16.22 6.18 2.62
C TYR A 303 -14.86 5.97 3.30
N LEU A 304 -14.73 6.43 4.55
CA LEU A 304 -13.54 6.23 5.38
C LEU A 304 -13.63 4.87 6.07
N LYS A 305 -12.86 3.89 5.57
CA LYS A 305 -12.74 2.54 6.13
C LYS A 305 -11.61 2.47 7.15
N LEU A 306 -11.88 1.80 8.25
CA LEU A 306 -10.95 1.66 9.37
C LEU A 306 -10.17 0.34 9.32
N CYS A 307 -10.75 -0.69 8.69
CA CYS A 307 -10.14 -2.00 8.47
C CYS A 307 -10.66 -2.61 7.16
N LEU A 308 -9.87 -3.46 6.51
CA LEU A 308 -10.31 -4.19 5.31
C LEU A 308 -11.34 -5.28 5.61
N CYS A 309 -11.26 -5.88 6.81
CA CYS A 309 -12.07 -7.03 7.20
C CYS A 309 -13.53 -6.67 7.50
N TYR A 310 -13.77 -5.42 7.88
CA TYR A 310 -15.08 -4.98 8.35
C TYR A 310 -15.65 -3.86 7.49
N GLU A 311 -16.97 -3.83 7.35
CA GLU A 311 -17.70 -2.74 6.71
C GLU A 311 -17.66 -1.44 7.53
N LYS A 312 -17.31 -1.52 8.82
CA LYS A 312 -17.27 -0.38 9.75
C LYS A 312 -16.43 0.79 9.21
N GLY A 313 -17.04 1.97 9.21
CA GLY A 313 -16.44 3.23 8.75
C GLY A 313 -17.45 4.37 8.76
N VAL A 314 -17.19 5.44 8.00
CA VAL A 314 -18.07 6.60 7.92
C VAL A 314 -18.06 7.20 6.50
N ASP A 315 -19.23 7.64 6.03
CA ASP A 315 -19.38 8.34 4.75
C ASP A 315 -18.97 9.81 4.89
N LEU A 316 -17.73 10.13 4.46
CA LEU A 316 -17.24 11.51 4.46
C LEU A 316 -17.81 12.33 3.30
N ARG A 317 -18.30 11.73 2.21
CA ARG A 317 -18.90 12.44 1.10
C ARG A 317 -20.17 13.18 1.56
N THR A 318 -21.03 12.52 2.30
CA THR A 318 -22.21 13.16 2.91
C THR A 318 -21.80 14.34 3.81
N VAL A 319 -20.73 14.14 4.62
CA VAL A 319 -20.18 15.22 5.47
C VAL A 319 -19.71 16.42 4.66
N LEU A 320 -19.04 16.18 3.53
CA LEU A 320 -18.46 17.21 2.68
C LEU A 320 -19.51 18.03 1.92
N ARG A 321 -20.61 17.38 1.54
CA ARG A 321 -21.64 17.94 0.65
C ARG A 321 -22.88 18.46 1.35
N ASP A 322 -23.02 18.22 2.67
CA ASP A 322 -24.14 18.71 3.47
C ASP A 322 -23.77 20.03 4.20
N PRO A 323 -24.27 21.20 3.74
CA PRO A 323 -23.96 22.50 4.34
C PRO A 323 -24.63 22.69 5.71
N GLU A 324 -25.66 21.94 6.04
CA GLU A 324 -26.43 22.08 7.30
C GLU A 324 -25.92 21.18 8.42
N ARG A 325 -24.87 20.42 8.17
CA ARG A 325 -24.34 19.45 9.12
C ARG A 325 -23.78 20.09 10.38
N LYS A 326 -24.19 19.58 11.54
CA LYS A 326 -23.75 20.09 12.86
C LYS A 326 -22.30 19.71 13.21
N GLN A 327 -21.82 18.52 12.75
CA GLN A 327 -20.47 18.03 13.03
C GLN A 327 -19.50 18.42 11.92
N THR A 328 -18.31 18.85 12.28
CA THR A 328 -17.23 19.14 11.34
C THR A 328 -16.64 17.86 10.76
N LEU A 329 -16.01 17.96 9.58
CA LEU A 329 -15.26 16.84 8.98
C LEU A 329 -14.19 16.29 9.93
N GLN A 330 -13.53 17.18 10.69
CA GLN A 330 -12.50 16.80 11.67
C GLN A 330 -13.06 15.97 12.80
N GLU A 331 -14.18 16.36 13.39
CA GLU A 331 -14.83 15.63 14.48
C GLU A 331 -15.27 14.24 14.05
N VAL A 332 -15.87 14.14 12.86
CA VAL A 332 -16.30 12.86 12.29
C VAL A 332 -15.13 11.94 12.04
N MET A 333 -14.06 12.44 11.41
CA MET A 333 -12.85 11.64 11.18
C MET A 333 -12.19 11.23 12.48
N LYS A 334 -12.07 12.13 13.46
CA LYS A 334 -11.49 11.86 14.78
C LYS A 334 -12.25 10.74 15.50
N THR A 335 -13.57 10.81 15.54
CA THR A 335 -14.41 9.77 16.16
C THR A 335 -14.25 8.44 15.44
N ALA A 336 -14.28 8.43 14.10
CA ALA A 336 -14.12 7.22 13.32
C ALA A 336 -12.75 6.57 13.57
N ILE A 337 -11.65 7.32 13.51
CA ILE A 337 -10.30 6.81 13.72
C ILE A 337 -10.15 6.20 15.12
N PHE A 338 -10.69 6.88 16.14
CA PHE A 338 -10.67 6.36 17.53
C PHE A 338 -11.32 4.98 17.63
N GLU A 339 -12.42 4.74 16.93
CA GLU A 339 -13.18 3.49 16.92
C GLU A 339 -12.64 2.41 15.96
N LYS A 340 -11.39 2.55 15.49
CA LYS A 340 -10.76 1.55 14.62
C LYS A 340 -10.74 0.18 15.31
N PRO A 341 -11.17 -0.92 14.63
CA PRO A 341 -11.11 -2.28 15.18
C PRO A 341 -9.70 -2.66 15.62
N ALA A 342 -9.58 -3.32 16.77
CA ALA A 342 -8.28 -3.74 17.31
C ALA A 342 -7.57 -4.72 16.37
N GLU A 343 -8.31 -5.69 15.83
CA GLU A 343 -7.77 -6.69 14.90
C GLU A 343 -8.79 -7.08 13.83
N HIS A 344 -8.33 -7.75 12.77
CA HIS A 344 -9.18 -8.39 11.77
C HIS A 344 -9.46 -9.86 12.13
N CYS A 345 -10.43 -10.46 11.43
CA CYS A 345 -10.84 -11.86 11.61
C CYS A 345 -10.74 -12.68 10.32
N PHE A 346 -9.73 -12.45 9.47
CA PHE A 346 -9.60 -13.15 8.18
C PHE A 346 -9.53 -14.68 8.31
N GLU A 347 -9.06 -15.21 9.43
CA GLU A 347 -9.07 -16.63 9.76
C GLU A 347 -10.48 -17.19 10.04
N LYS A 348 -11.44 -16.30 10.32
CA LYS A 348 -12.84 -16.63 10.57
C LYS A 348 -13.71 -15.89 9.55
N VAL A 349 -13.71 -16.37 8.31
CA VAL A 349 -14.40 -15.71 7.19
C VAL A 349 -15.90 -15.45 7.48
N SER A 350 -16.54 -16.29 8.30
CA SER A 350 -17.93 -16.11 8.74
C SER A 350 -18.17 -14.89 9.65
N GLU A 351 -17.12 -14.37 10.29
CA GLU A 351 -17.20 -13.18 11.15
C GLU A 351 -16.85 -11.88 10.37
N MET A 352 -16.40 -12.00 9.13
CA MET A 352 -16.14 -10.85 8.27
C MET A 352 -17.45 -10.18 7.87
N THR A 353 -17.45 -8.84 7.87
CA THR A 353 -18.62 -8.06 7.43
C THR A 353 -18.38 -7.32 6.12
N GLU A 354 -17.13 -7.32 5.59
CA GLU A 354 -16.83 -6.74 4.29
C GLU A 354 -16.99 -7.77 3.18
N HIS A 355 -17.91 -7.49 2.25
CA HIS A 355 -18.24 -8.35 1.12
C HIS A 355 -17.95 -7.73 -0.25
N LYS A 356 -17.56 -6.44 -0.27
CA LYS A 356 -17.25 -5.72 -1.51
C LYS A 356 -15.95 -6.23 -2.13
N ALA A 357 -15.87 -6.15 -3.45
CA ALA A 357 -14.64 -6.42 -4.18
C ALA A 357 -13.50 -5.46 -3.75
N MET A 358 -12.24 -5.93 -3.80
CA MET A 358 -11.07 -5.17 -3.38
C MET A 358 -11.00 -3.79 -4.05
N VAL A 359 -11.35 -3.70 -5.33
CA VAL A 359 -11.39 -2.44 -6.10
C VAL A 359 -12.32 -1.38 -5.50
N ARG A 360 -13.38 -1.80 -4.80
CA ARG A 360 -14.36 -0.91 -4.17
C ARG A 360 -13.93 -0.39 -2.81
N ILE A 361 -12.98 -1.04 -2.17
CA ILE A 361 -12.56 -0.74 -0.79
C ILE A 361 -11.15 -0.14 -0.70
N GLY A 362 -10.59 0.27 -1.83
CA GLY A 362 -9.33 0.99 -1.90
C GLY A 362 -8.10 0.11 -1.97
N GLY A 363 -8.18 -0.97 -2.71
CA GLY A 363 -7.14 -1.82 -3.31
C GLY A 363 -5.85 -2.05 -2.57
#